data_9257cc1fd752515b24032b3e034752c2
#
_entry.id   9257cc1fd752515b24032b3e034752c2
#
_cell.length_a   1.000
_cell.length_b   1.000
_cell.length_c   1.000
_cell.angle_alpha   90.00
_cell.angle_beta   90.00
_cell.angle_gamma   90.00
#
_symmetry.space_group_name_H-M   'P 1'
#
loop_
_entity.id
_entity.type
_entity.pdbx_description
1 polymer ?
#
loop_
_entity_poly.entity_id
_entity_poly.type
_entity_poly.pdbx_seq_one_letter_code
_entity_poly.pdbx_strand_id
1 'polypeptide(L)'
;MSIISKEGILKVLSAYNPWWKTGVISPNWTKAYKRLAFSEAMDRLLQVELRRILILTGTRRVGKTTILFQMMEDLLKKGIPPQKIIYISMDHPMLKLSSFNEILDCYHENVYAFQDVYYFFDEIQYAQDWDKWLKVIYDMQPDSKVVATGSASPALMKGNQESGAGRWSVIQVPTLSFFEYCELIQLDPPELPVTFHITSILDMSQQERTRILLQLAKVQNHFNRYLLVGGFPELALASNDLFA
;
A
#
# COMPACT_ATOMS: atom_id res chain seq x y z
N MET A 1 -4.81 23.51 -24.38
CA MET A 1 -5.73 22.48 -24.94
C MET A 1 -5.34 21.17 -24.35
N SER A 2 -6.28 20.47 -23.72
CA SER A 2 -6.03 19.10 -23.23
C SER A 2 -5.73 18.19 -24.42
N ILE A 3 -4.67 17.37 -24.31
CA ILE A 3 -4.30 16.40 -25.35
C ILE A 3 -5.28 15.22 -25.33
N ILE A 4 -5.88 14.92 -24.17
CA ILE A 4 -6.79 13.81 -23.96
C ILE A 4 -8.21 14.34 -23.70
N SER A 5 -9.20 13.74 -24.36
CA SER A 5 -10.60 14.11 -24.14
C SER A 5 -11.10 13.68 -22.74
N LYS A 6 -12.06 14.42 -22.17
CA LYS A 6 -12.72 14.05 -20.90
C LYS A 6 -13.31 12.64 -20.96
N GLU A 7 -13.89 12.24 -22.10
CA GLU A 7 -14.41 10.89 -22.33
C GLU A 7 -13.30 9.83 -22.23
N GLY A 8 -12.11 10.12 -22.80
CA GLY A 8 -10.94 9.24 -22.70
C GLY A 8 -10.48 9.09 -21.25
N ILE A 9 -10.40 10.18 -20.49
CA ILE A 9 -10.06 10.15 -19.06
C ILE A 9 -11.09 9.31 -18.30
N LEU A 10 -12.39 9.57 -18.47
CA LEU A 10 -13.46 8.84 -17.79
C LEU A 10 -13.44 7.34 -18.10
N LYS A 11 -13.14 6.97 -19.34
CA LYS A 11 -13.00 5.56 -19.73
C LYS A 11 -11.86 4.87 -18.96
N VAL A 12 -10.71 5.53 -18.84
CA VAL A 12 -9.58 5.00 -18.06
C VAL A 12 -9.95 4.90 -16.58
N LEU A 13 -10.50 5.97 -15.99
CA LEU A 13 -10.93 5.95 -14.59
C LEU A 13 -11.92 4.82 -14.31
N SER A 14 -12.94 4.66 -15.18
CA SER A 14 -13.95 3.61 -15.02
C SER A 14 -13.35 2.20 -15.11
N ALA A 15 -12.34 2.00 -15.97
CA ALA A 15 -11.65 0.72 -16.10
C ALA A 15 -10.84 0.35 -14.85
N TYR A 16 -10.20 1.35 -14.22
CA TYR A 16 -9.43 1.18 -13.01
C TYR A 16 -10.27 1.16 -11.73
N ASN A 17 -11.55 1.57 -11.79
CA ASN A 17 -12.46 1.65 -10.65
C ASN A 17 -13.76 0.83 -10.89
N PRO A 18 -13.66 -0.48 -11.18
CA PRO A 18 -14.84 -1.30 -11.51
C PRO A 18 -15.84 -1.39 -10.35
N TRP A 19 -15.41 -1.20 -9.11
CA TRP A 19 -16.28 -1.18 -7.92
C TRP A 19 -17.33 -0.07 -7.95
N TRP A 20 -17.17 0.99 -8.73
CA TRP A 20 -18.23 1.99 -8.91
C TRP A 20 -19.53 1.37 -9.43
N LYS A 21 -19.43 0.26 -10.17
CA LYS A 21 -20.57 -0.49 -10.69
C LYS A 21 -20.85 -1.78 -9.92
N THR A 22 -19.78 -2.48 -9.50
CA THR A 22 -19.90 -3.81 -8.89
C THR A 22 -20.00 -3.79 -7.37
N GLY A 23 -19.59 -2.70 -6.71
CA GLY A 23 -19.50 -2.58 -5.26
C GLY A 23 -18.38 -3.39 -4.62
N VAL A 24 -17.56 -4.11 -5.41
CA VAL A 24 -16.52 -5.01 -4.88
C VAL A 24 -15.20 -4.84 -5.63
N ILE A 25 -14.09 -5.08 -4.94
CA ILE A 25 -12.75 -5.13 -5.53
C ILE A 25 -12.38 -6.59 -5.80
N SER A 26 -11.73 -6.83 -6.93
CA SER A 26 -11.31 -8.19 -7.31
C SER A 26 -10.31 -8.75 -6.30
N PRO A 27 -10.50 -10.01 -5.82
CA PRO A 27 -9.53 -10.69 -4.95
C PRO A 27 -8.13 -10.80 -5.56
N ASN A 28 -8.02 -10.78 -6.87
CA ASN A 28 -6.73 -10.77 -7.57
C ASN A 28 -5.90 -9.51 -7.27
N TRP A 29 -6.53 -8.39 -6.93
CA TRP A 29 -5.88 -7.12 -6.61
C TRP A 29 -5.57 -7.01 -5.12
N THR A 30 -6.46 -7.49 -4.23
CA THR A 30 -6.30 -7.36 -2.78
C THR A 30 -5.37 -8.40 -2.19
N LYS A 31 -5.26 -9.60 -2.81
CA LYS A 31 -4.56 -10.75 -2.24
C LYS A 31 -5.03 -11.05 -0.80
N ALA A 32 -4.81 -12.26 -0.32
CA ALA A 32 -5.31 -12.66 1.02
C ALA A 32 -4.46 -12.08 2.16
N TYR A 33 -3.14 -12.06 1.99
CA TYR A 33 -2.22 -11.62 3.03
C TYR A 33 -2.16 -10.09 3.14
N LYS A 34 -2.35 -9.56 4.34
CA LYS A 34 -2.22 -8.14 4.65
C LYS A 34 -0.90 -7.88 5.38
N ARG A 35 -0.08 -7.01 4.83
CA ARG A 35 1.21 -6.63 5.40
C ARG A 35 1.06 -5.79 6.68
N LEU A 36 2.08 -5.77 7.54
CA LEU A 36 2.09 -4.91 8.74
C LEU A 36 1.85 -3.43 8.39
N ALA A 37 2.43 -2.95 7.28
CA ALA A 37 2.22 -1.59 6.79
C ALA A 37 0.75 -1.29 6.43
N PHE A 38 -0.06 -2.30 6.08
CA PHE A 38 -1.50 -2.14 5.85
C PHE A 38 -2.22 -1.70 7.12
N SER A 39 -2.00 -2.40 8.25
CA SER A 39 -2.65 -2.07 9.52
C SER A 39 -2.30 -0.65 9.96
N GLU A 40 -1.02 -0.28 9.90
CA GLU A 40 -0.56 1.07 10.21
C GLU A 40 -1.21 2.13 9.30
N ALA A 41 -1.34 1.85 7.99
CA ALA A 41 -1.96 2.76 7.04
C ALA A 41 -3.46 2.94 7.31
N MET A 42 -4.19 1.85 7.60
CA MET A 42 -5.62 1.91 7.93
C MET A 42 -5.87 2.67 9.23
N ASP A 43 -5.09 2.40 10.27
CA ASP A 43 -5.22 3.08 11.56
C ASP A 43 -5.04 4.60 11.39
N ARG A 44 -4.00 5.02 10.65
CA ARG A 44 -3.74 6.44 10.38
C ARG A 44 -4.82 7.07 9.47
N LEU A 45 -5.34 6.35 8.47
CA LEU A 45 -6.39 6.84 7.59
C LEU A 45 -7.69 7.11 8.35
N LEU A 46 -8.04 6.23 9.30
CA LEU A 46 -9.28 6.31 10.07
C LEU A 46 -9.16 7.23 11.29
N GLN A 47 -7.98 7.70 11.61
CA GLN A 47 -7.75 8.65 12.71
C GLN A 47 -8.54 9.95 12.45
N VAL A 48 -9.39 10.34 13.40
CA VAL A 48 -10.25 11.53 13.29
C VAL A 48 -9.51 12.77 13.79
N GLU A 49 -8.74 12.63 14.87
CA GLU A 49 -8.10 13.76 15.56
C GLU A 49 -6.93 14.36 14.78
N LEU A 50 -6.28 13.59 13.92
CA LEU A 50 -5.11 14.01 13.18
C LEU A 50 -5.26 13.69 11.69
N ARG A 51 -5.90 14.60 10.95
CA ARG A 51 -6.00 14.48 9.50
C ARG A 51 -4.64 14.67 8.85
N ARG A 52 -4.21 13.68 8.07
CA ARG A 52 -2.99 13.75 7.25
C ARG A 52 -3.17 13.01 5.93
N ILE A 53 -2.46 13.47 4.91
CA ILE A 53 -2.26 12.72 3.69
C ILE A 53 -1.27 11.60 3.99
N LEU A 54 -1.63 10.36 3.66
CA LEU A 54 -0.74 9.22 3.83
C LEU A 54 0.08 9.00 2.56
N ILE A 55 1.39 8.83 2.71
CA ILE A 55 2.28 8.51 1.60
C ILE A 55 3.00 7.20 1.91
N LEU A 56 2.65 6.15 1.16
CA LEU A 56 3.32 4.86 1.23
C LEU A 56 4.54 4.87 0.33
N THR A 57 5.73 4.84 0.92
CA THR A 57 7.00 4.82 0.18
C THR A 57 7.66 3.45 0.27
N GLY A 58 8.44 3.09 -0.72
CA GLY A 58 9.18 1.81 -0.73
C GLY A 58 9.61 1.42 -2.13
N THR A 59 10.49 0.44 -2.24
CA THR A 59 10.98 -0.05 -3.52
C THR A 59 9.84 -0.60 -4.39
N ARG A 60 10.08 -0.77 -5.67
CA ARG A 60 9.11 -1.42 -6.56
C ARG A 60 8.86 -2.87 -6.10
N ARG A 61 7.66 -3.40 -6.34
CA ARG A 61 7.24 -4.78 -6.05
C ARG A 61 7.18 -5.18 -4.56
N VAL A 62 7.24 -4.22 -3.62
CA VAL A 62 7.01 -4.51 -2.19
C VAL A 62 5.54 -4.61 -1.79
N GLY A 63 4.61 -4.38 -2.71
CA GLY A 63 3.17 -4.53 -2.47
C GLY A 63 2.42 -3.25 -2.13
N LYS A 64 2.95 -2.04 -2.39
CA LYS A 64 2.27 -0.76 -2.14
C LYS A 64 0.87 -0.69 -2.78
N THR A 65 0.78 -0.98 -4.07
CA THR A 65 -0.49 -1.02 -4.82
C THR A 65 -1.48 -2.02 -4.23
N THR A 66 -1.01 -3.19 -3.79
CA THR A 66 -1.85 -4.20 -3.11
C THR A 66 -2.42 -3.64 -1.81
N ILE A 67 -1.61 -2.92 -1.03
CA ILE A 67 -2.06 -2.24 0.20
C ILE A 67 -3.17 -1.23 -0.13
N LEU A 68 -3.05 -0.43 -1.19
CA LEU A 68 -4.13 0.49 -1.61
C LEU A 68 -5.43 -0.25 -1.87
N PHE A 69 -5.40 -1.34 -2.65
CA PHE A 69 -6.60 -2.13 -2.95
C PHE A 69 -7.19 -2.78 -1.70
N GLN A 70 -6.38 -3.27 -0.77
CA GLN A 70 -6.83 -3.80 0.51
C GLN A 70 -7.51 -2.72 1.37
N MET A 71 -6.95 -1.51 1.41
CA MET A 71 -7.55 -0.38 2.12
C MET A 71 -8.92 0.00 1.53
N MET A 72 -9.02 0.08 0.21
CA MET A 72 -10.28 0.36 -0.48
C MET A 72 -11.32 -0.74 -0.25
N GLU A 73 -10.91 -2.01 -0.28
CA GLU A 73 -11.79 -3.14 0.02
C GLU A 73 -12.36 -3.04 1.45
N ASP A 74 -11.51 -2.72 2.43
CA ASP A 74 -11.96 -2.58 3.82
C ASP A 74 -12.92 -1.37 4.00
N LEU A 75 -12.71 -0.28 3.26
CA LEU A 75 -13.64 0.86 3.25
C LEU A 75 -15.00 0.47 2.66
N LEU A 76 -15.02 -0.28 1.55
CA LEU A 76 -16.26 -0.81 0.96
C LEU A 76 -16.99 -1.74 1.95
N LYS A 77 -16.27 -2.64 2.62
CA LYS A 77 -16.82 -3.52 3.67
C LYS A 77 -17.39 -2.75 4.87
N LYS A 78 -16.86 -1.56 5.16
CA LYS A 78 -17.38 -0.64 6.18
C LYS A 78 -18.58 0.18 5.69
N GLY A 79 -19.05 -0.02 4.47
CA GLY A 79 -20.25 0.65 3.91
C GLY A 79 -19.97 2.00 3.28
N ILE A 80 -18.72 2.37 3.01
CA ILE A 80 -18.42 3.58 2.25
C ILE A 80 -18.92 3.41 0.81
N PRO A 81 -19.72 4.38 0.28
CA PRO A 81 -20.25 4.30 -1.08
C PRO A 81 -19.14 4.10 -2.12
N PRO A 82 -19.28 3.15 -3.06
CA PRO A 82 -18.24 2.84 -4.04
C PRO A 82 -17.77 4.05 -4.86
N GLN A 83 -18.69 4.94 -5.23
CA GLN A 83 -18.40 6.16 -5.99
C GLN A 83 -17.53 7.16 -5.21
N LYS A 84 -17.55 7.12 -3.87
CA LYS A 84 -16.77 7.96 -2.99
C LYS A 84 -15.29 7.52 -2.90
N ILE A 85 -14.95 6.36 -3.44
CA ILE A 85 -13.60 5.79 -3.43
C ILE A 85 -13.06 5.81 -4.86
N ILE A 86 -11.99 6.57 -5.08
CA ILE A 86 -11.33 6.66 -6.39
C ILE A 86 -9.87 6.21 -6.30
N TYR A 87 -9.48 5.35 -7.23
CA TYR A 87 -8.09 4.95 -7.49
C TYR A 87 -7.62 5.55 -8.82
N ILE A 88 -6.45 6.16 -8.80
CA ILE A 88 -5.83 6.79 -9.97
C ILE A 88 -4.38 6.33 -10.07
N SER A 89 -4.05 5.58 -11.13
CA SER A 89 -2.69 5.18 -11.46
C SER A 89 -2.02 6.28 -12.28
N MET A 90 -1.11 7.04 -11.65
CA MET A 90 -0.45 8.18 -12.29
C MET A 90 0.62 7.76 -13.29
N ASP A 91 0.96 6.48 -13.37
CA ASP A 91 1.86 5.94 -14.40
C ASP A 91 1.16 5.55 -15.71
N HIS A 92 -0.20 5.58 -15.75
CA HIS A 92 -0.96 5.28 -16.95
C HIS A 92 -0.66 6.28 -18.09
N PRO A 93 -0.33 5.84 -19.32
CA PRO A 93 0.13 6.71 -20.40
C PRO A 93 -0.81 7.88 -20.70
N MET A 94 -2.12 7.65 -20.71
CA MET A 94 -3.10 8.72 -20.96
C MET A 94 -3.19 9.71 -19.81
N LEU A 95 -3.15 9.25 -18.55
CA LEU A 95 -3.25 10.12 -17.39
C LEU A 95 -1.99 10.98 -17.21
N LYS A 96 -0.82 10.49 -17.61
CA LYS A 96 0.42 11.29 -17.67
C LYS A 96 0.34 12.49 -18.61
N LEU A 97 -0.51 12.42 -19.63
CA LEU A 97 -0.72 13.50 -20.60
C LEU A 97 -1.84 14.48 -20.19
N SER A 98 -2.55 14.17 -19.11
CA SER A 98 -3.61 14.98 -18.53
C SER A 98 -3.09 15.72 -17.29
N SER A 99 -3.57 16.92 -17.06
CA SER A 99 -3.27 17.62 -15.81
C SER A 99 -4.01 16.95 -14.65
N PHE A 100 -3.48 17.10 -13.44
CA PHE A 100 -4.09 16.57 -12.23
C PHE A 100 -5.52 17.10 -12.05
N ASN A 101 -5.73 18.41 -12.34
CA ASN A 101 -7.06 19.03 -12.27
C ASN A 101 -8.05 18.42 -13.26
N GLU A 102 -7.66 18.22 -14.52
CA GLU A 102 -8.54 17.63 -15.55
C GLU A 102 -9.01 16.24 -15.14
N ILE A 103 -8.16 15.44 -14.48
CA ILE A 103 -8.52 14.10 -13.99
C ILE A 103 -9.56 14.21 -12.87
N LEU A 104 -9.34 15.11 -11.89
CA LEU A 104 -10.25 15.30 -10.76
C LEU A 104 -11.58 15.92 -11.20
N ASP A 105 -11.55 16.94 -12.07
CA ASP A 105 -12.76 17.56 -12.62
C ASP A 105 -13.60 16.53 -13.36
N CYS A 106 -12.97 15.68 -14.19
CA CYS A 106 -13.66 14.60 -14.89
C CYS A 106 -14.36 13.63 -13.93
N TYR A 107 -13.72 13.28 -12.81
CA TYR A 107 -14.33 12.42 -11.80
C TYR A 107 -15.51 13.12 -11.10
N HIS A 108 -15.35 14.36 -10.65
CA HIS A 108 -16.38 15.08 -9.92
C HIS A 108 -17.59 15.40 -10.80
N GLU A 109 -17.40 15.71 -12.07
CA GLU A 109 -18.47 15.97 -13.02
C GLU A 109 -19.30 14.71 -13.39
N ASN A 110 -18.68 13.51 -13.39
CA ASN A 110 -19.31 12.33 -13.97
C ASN A 110 -19.59 11.19 -12.98
N VAL A 111 -18.94 11.17 -11.81
CA VAL A 111 -19.01 10.04 -10.88
C VAL A 111 -19.49 10.46 -9.50
N TYR A 112 -18.83 11.45 -8.89
CA TYR A 112 -19.15 11.87 -7.52
C TYR A 112 -18.87 13.35 -7.32
N ALA A 113 -19.93 14.16 -7.21
CA ALA A 113 -19.85 15.62 -7.19
C ALA A 113 -19.42 16.24 -5.85
N PHE A 114 -19.37 15.45 -4.76
CA PHE A 114 -19.05 15.95 -3.43
C PHE A 114 -17.55 15.90 -3.15
N GLN A 115 -17.10 16.63 -2.10
CA GLN A 115 -15.69 16.77 -1.75
C GLN A 115 -15.31 16.00 -0.48
N ASP A 116 -16.03 14.92 -0.15
CA ASP A 116 -15.76 14.03 0.96
C ASP A 116 -15.27 12.65 0.45
N VAL A 117 -14.23 12.68 -0.37
CA VAL A 117 -13.73 11.58 -1.19
C VAL A 117 -12.56 10.85 -0.52
N TYR A 118 -12.44 9.55 -0.75
CA TYR A 118 -11.25 8.75 -0.47
C TYR A 118 -10.43 8.64 -1.75
N TYR A 119 -9.37 9.44 -1.86
CA TYR A 119 -8.45 9.44 -2.98
C TYR A 119 -7.30 8.45 -2.77
N PHE A 120 -7.08 7.59 -3.74
CA PHE A 120 -5.95 6.66 -3.79
C PHE A 120 -5.13 6.93 -5.05
N PHE A 121 -4.00 7.59 -4.89
CA PHE A 121 -3.08 7.89 -5.99
C PHE A 121 -1.93 6.88 -5.99
N ASP A 122 -1.80 6.11 -7.05
CA ASP A 122 -0.68 5.18 -7.20
C ASP A 122 0.41 5.78 -8.08
N GLU A 123 1.68 5.56 -7.70
CA GLU A 123 2.87 6.07 -8.37
C GLU A 123 2.81 7.59 -8.59
N ILE A 124 2.46 8.36 -7.54
CA ILE A 124 2.17 9.80 -7.57
C ILE A 124 3.31 10.65 -8.17
N GLN A 125 4.58 10.17 -8.10
CA GLN A 125 5.73 10.88 -8.64
C GLN A 125 5.68 11.09 -10.15
N TYR A 126 4.79 10.41 -10.87
CA TYR A 126 4.57 10.64 -12.29
C TYR A 126 3.62 11.80 -12.60
N ALA A 127 2.91 12.31 -11.60
CA ALA A 127 2.08 13.50 -11.77
C ALA A 127 2.93 14.76 -11.62
N GLN A 128 2.79 15.70 -12.55
CA GLN A 128 3.44 17.01 -12.47
C GLN A 128 2.86 17.82 -11.30
N ASP A 129 3.72 18.49 -10.51
CA ASP A 129 3.32 19.31 -9.37
C ASP A 129 2.41 18.59 -8.35
N TRP A 130 2.55 17.27 -8.21
CA TRP A 130 1.70 16.44 -7.36
C TRP A 130 1.64 16.94 -5.90
N ASP A 131 2.72 17.45 -5.37
CA ASP A 131 2.83 17.98 -4.00
C ASP A 131 1.94 19.21 -3.80
N LYS A 132 1.88 20.10 -4.79
CA LYS A 132 1.01 21.27 -4.78
C LYS A 132 -0.46 20.86 -4.86
N TRP A 133 -0.80 19.87 -5.71
CA TRP A 133 -2.16 19.36 -5.83
C TRP A 133 -2.63 18.64 -4.58
N LEU A 134 -1.80 17.82 -3.95
CA LEU A 134 -2.14 17.21 -2.66
C LEU A 134 -2.37 18.27 -1.58
N LYS A 135 -1.59 19.35 -1.58
CA LYS A 135 -1.84 20.49 -0.68
C LYS A 135 -3.17 21.17 -0.96
N VAL A 136 -3.54 21.38 -2.23
CA VAL A 136 -4.84 21.96 -2.61
C VAL A 136 -5.99 21.07 -2.10
N ILE A 137 -5.93 19.77 -2.34
CA ILE A 137 -6.94 18.83 -1.80
C ILE A 137 -7.00 18.91 -0.27
N TYR A 138 -5.87 18.93 0.40
CA TYR A 138 -5.81 19.03 1.85
C TYR A 138 -6.44 20.32 2.38
N ASP A 139 -6.14 21.45 1.77
CA ASP A 139 -6.58 22.76 2.25
C ASP A 139 -8.07 23.03 1.86
N MET A 140 -8.53 22.55 0.70
CA MET A 140 -9.86 22.86 0.15
C MET A 140 -10.93 21.80 0.43
N GLN A 141 -10.54 20.56 0.73
CA GLN A 141 -11.47 19.44 0.94
C GLN A 141 -11.24 18.79 2.32
N PRO A 142 -11.68 19.43 3.41
CA PRO A 142 -11.37 18.98 4.78
C PRO A 142 -11.91 17.59 5.11
N ASP A 143 -13.00 17.16 4.47
CA ASP A 143 -13.62 15.85 4.70
C ASP A 143 -13.05 14.72 3.84
N SER A 144 -12.21 15.08 2.85
CA SER A 144 -11.53 14.08 2.00
C SER A 144 -10.34 13.44 2.71
N LYS A 145 -10.10 12.17 2.38
CA LYS A 145 -8.95 11.38 2.82
C LYS A 145 -8.06 11.05 1.62
N VAL A 146 -6.76 11.13 1.79
CA VAL A 146 -5.81 10.92 0.69
C VAL A 146 -4.76 9.91 1.09
N VAL A 147 -4.58 8.90 0.25
CA VAL A 147 -3.47 7.95 0.30
C VAL A 147 -2.74 7.97 -1.04
N ALA A 148 -1.45 8.17 -1.01
CA ALA A 148 -0.62 8.14 -2.21
C ALA A 148 0.49 7.10 -2.07
N THR A 149 0.89 6.48 -3.18
CA THR A 149 2.11 5.66 -3.21
C THR A 149 3.16 6.31 -4.08
N GLY A 150 4.41 5.99 -3.78
CA GLY A 150 5.52 6.33 -4.66
C GLY A 150 6.75 5.48 -4.38
N SER A 151 7.60 5.34 -5.39
CA SER A 151 8.93 4.80 -5.17
C SER A 151 9.70 5.75 -4.23
N ALA A 152 10.57 5.20 -3.37
CA ALA A 152 11.44 5.98 -2.48
C ALA A 152 12.46 6.79 -3.31
N SER A 153 11.96 7.81 -4.00
CA SER A 153 12.79 8.69 -4.83
C SER A 153 13.11 9.99 -4.09
N PRO A 154 14.27 10.61 -4.38
CA PRO A 154 14.61 11.93 -3.84
C PRO A 154 13.53 12.99 -4.11
N ALA A 155 12.75 12.85 -5.19
CA ALA A 155 11.65 13.75 -5.53
C ALA A 155 10.51 13.71 -4.49
N LEU A 156 10.13 12.52 -4.01
CA LEU A 156 9.16 12.37 -2.91
C LEU A 156 9.71 12.91 -1.59
N MET A 157 11.02 12.76 -1.36
CA MET A 157 11.66 13.29 -0.16
C MET A 157 11.75 14.83 -0.18
N LYS A 158 12.01 15.46 -1.32
CA LYS A 158 12.08 16.94 -1.46
C LYS A 158 10.69 17.57 -1.28
N GLY A 159 9.65 17.05 -1.93
CA GLY A 159 8.28 17.55 -1.76
C GLY A 159 7.79 17.43 -0.31
N ASN A 160 8.26 16.45 0.45
CA ASN A 160 7.96 16.31 1.87
C ASN A 160 8.51 17.46 2.74
N GLN A 161 9.63 18.09 2.36
CA GLN A 161 10.27 19.12 3.18
C GLN A 161 9.65 20.51 3.00
N GLU A 162 9.22 20.85 1.80
CA GLU A 162 8.75 22.22 1.48
C GLU A 162 7.22 22.36 1.54
N SER A 163 6.46 21.42 0.95
CA SER A 163 4.99 21.51 0.86
C SER A 163 4.25 20.71 1.92
N GLY A 164 4.91 19.74 2.55
CA GLY A 164 4.29 18.71 3.39
C GLY A 164 4.37 18.92 4.88
N ALA A 165 5.03 19.98 5.38
CA ALA A 165 5.23 20.19 6.81
C ALA A 165 3.89 20.14 7.59
N GLY A 166 3.72 19.14 8.44
CA GLY A 166 2.52 18.93 9.25
C GLY A 166 1.29 18.33 8.54
N ARG A 167 1.29 18.24 7.19
CA ARG A 167 0.16 17.72 6.40
C ARG A 167 0.30 16.24 6.03
N TRP A 168 1.52 15.72 5.97
CA TRP A 168 1.80 14.39 5.45
C TRP A 168 2.27 13.43 6.53
N SER A 169 1.91 12.18 6.37
CA SER A 169 2.37 11.06 7.18
C SER A 169 2.97 10.02 6.23
N VAL A 170 4.27 9.83 6.33
CA VAL A 170 4.99 8.87 5.48
C VAL A 170 5.06 7.54 6.21
N ILE A 171 4.69 6.47 5.50
CA ILE A 171 4.83 5.08 5.94
C ILE A 171 5.79 4.40 4.97
N GLN A 172 6.88 3.91 5.49
CA GLN A 172 7.82 3.12 4.70
C GLN A 172 7.35 1.68 4.61
N VAL A 173 7.16 1.19 3.39
CA VAL A 173 6.85 -0.21 3.10
C VAL A 173 8.16 -0.92 2.71
N PRO A 174 8.81 -1.62 3.64
CA PRO A 174 10.07 -2.34 3.38
C PRO A 174 9.79 -3.60 2.55
N THR A 175 10.82 -4.32 2.17
CA THR A 175 10.70 -5.74 1.78
C THR A 175 10.09 -6.55 2.93
N LEU A 176 9.56 -7.74 2.65
CA LEU A 176 9.03 -8.63 3.71
C LEU A 176 10.10 -8.88 4.77
N SER A 177 9.74 -8.79 6.03
CA SER A 177 10.48 -9.45 7.11
C SER A 177 10.34 -10.98 6.98
N PHE A 178 11.22 -11.74 7.62
CA PHE A 178 11.06 -13.20 7.63
C PHE A 178 9.75 -13.63 8.27
N PHE A 179 9.27 -12.89 9.27
CA PHE A 179 7.96 -13.10 9.88
C PHE A 179 6.83 -12.93 8.83
N GLU A 180 6.78 -11.80 8.12
CA GLU A 180 5.80 -11.58 7.06
C GLU A 180 5.92 -12.59 5.91
N TYR A 181 7.15 -13.04 5.61
CA TYR A 181 7.37 -14.11 4.64
C TYR A 181 6.73 -15.41 5.09
N CYS A 182 6.92 -15.83 6.34
CA CYS A 182 6.32 -17.03 6.88
C CYS A 182 4.77 -16.97 6.84
N GLU A 183 4.20 -15.84 7.25
CA GLU A 183 2.75 -15.66 7.19
C GLU A 183 2.22 -15.69 5.75
N LEU A 184 2.93 -15.02 4.82
CA LEU A 184 2.55 -15.01 3.41
C LEU A 184 2.50 -16.40 2.79
N ILE A 185 3.46 -17.28 3.13
CA ILE A 185 3.50 -18.67 2.65
C ILE A 185 2.72 -19.63 3.54
N GLN A 186 2.02 -19.12 4.55
CA GLN A 186 1.22 -19.89 5.52
C GLN A 186 2.05 -20.96 6.27
N LEU A 187 3.28 -20.60 6.62
CA LEU A 187 4.14 -21.44 7.43
C LEU A 187 3.82 -21.25 8.91
N ASP A 188 3.56 -22.37 9.61
CA ASP A 188 3.34 -22.34 11.04
C ASP A 188 4.58 -21.80 11.78
N PRO A 189 4.40 -20.82 12.68
CA PRO A 189 5.51 -20.27 13.44
C PRO A 189 6.11 -21.35 14.37
N PRO A 190 7.44 -21.28 14.65
CA PRO A 190 8.04 -22.17 15.65
C PRO A 190 7.47 -21.86 17.04
N GLU A 191 7.17 -22.92 17.82
CA GLU A 191 6.72 -22.78 19.21
C GLU A 191 7.90 -22.36 20.10
N LEU A 192 8.03 -21.05 20.30
CA LEU A 192 9.05 -20.47 21.19
C LEU A 192 8.40 -19.93 22.48
N PRO A 193 9.13 -19.87 23.60
CA PRO A 193 8.62 -19.25 24.82
C PRO A 193 8.21 -17.78 24.57
N VAL A 194 7.09 -17.35 25.15
CA VAL A 194 6.52 -15.99 24.96
C VAL A 194 7.52 -14.86 25.33
N THR A 195 8.42 -15.12 26.27
CA THR A 195 9.45 -14.16 26.76
C THR A 195 10.84 -14.53 26.25
N PHE A 196 10.94 -15.08 25.05
CA PHE A 196 12.22 -15.51 24.51
C PHE A 196 13.10 -14.32 24.14
N HIS A 197 14.20 -14.14 24.87
CA HIS A 197 15.29 -13.24 24.52
C HIS A 197 16.50 -14.04 24.05
N ILE A 198 17.16 -13.61 22.99
CA ILE A 198 18.31 -14.32 22.43
C ILE A 198 19.43 -14.53 23.46
N THR A 199 19.61 -13.58 24.39
CA THR A 199 20.57 -13.66 25.48
C THR A 199 20.23 -14.73 26.52
N SER A 200 18.94 -15.06 26.69
CA SER A 200 18.51 -16.08 27.66
C SER A 200 18.90 -17.52 27.23
N ILE A 201 19.29 -17.72 25.98
CA ILE A 201 19.77 -19.02 25.47
C ILE A 201 21.00 -19.48 26.29
N LEU A 202 21.87 -18.55 26.72
CA LEU A 202 23.08 -18.89 27.46
C LEU A 202 22.78 -19.47 28.84
N ASP A 203 21.67 -19.05 29.46
CA ASP A 203 21.26 -19.44 30.80
C ASP A 203 20.32 -20.66 30.81
N MET A 204 19.87 -21.11 29.64
CA MET A 204 18.96 -22.25 29.50
C MET A 204 19.68 -23.59 29.71
N SER A 205 18.94 -24.56 30.22
CA SER A 205 19.39 -25.94 30.30
C SER A 205 19.66 -26.54 28.91
N GLN A 206 20.47 -27.56 28.81
CA GLN A 206 20.74 -28.24 27.55
C GLN A 206 19.47 -28.81 26.91
N GLN A 207 18.52 -29.31 27.70
CA GLN A 207 17.24 -29.83 27.22
C GLN A 207 16.39 -28.74 26.55
N GLU A 208 16.28 -27.58 27.20
CA GLU A 208 15.53 -26.42 26.65
C GLU A 208 16.17 -25.91 25.35
N ARG A 209 17.50 -25.78 25.30
CA ARG A 209 18.22 -25.41 24.08
C ARG A 209 17.94 -26.39 22.94
N THR A 210 18.00 -27.70 23.21
CA THR A 210 17.72 -28.72 22.21
C THR A 210 16.28 -28.62 21.69
N ARG A 211 15.29 -28.38 22.57
CA ARG A 211 13.90 -28.17 22.16
C ARG A 211 13.74 -26.97 21.24
N ILE A 212 14.36 -25.85 21.57
CA ILE A 212 14.34 -24.62 20.73
C ILE A 212 15.00 -24.87 19.38
N LEU A 213 16.15 -25.53 19.36
CA LEU A 213 16.86 -25.85 18.10
C LEU A 213 16.01 -26.74 17.19
N LEU A 214 15.29 -27.73 17.74
CA LEU A 214 14.37 -28.57 16.96
C LEU A 214 13.20 -27.78 16.38
N GLN A 215 12.66 -26.79 17.10
CA GLN A 215 11.64 -25.90 16.55
C GLN A 215 12.17 -24.99 15.46
N LEU A 216 13.35 -24.40 15.65
CA LEU A 216 14.01 -23.55 14.65
C LEU A 216 14.42 -24.31 13.38
N ALA A 217 14.81 -25.60 13.52
CA ALA A 217 15.14 -26.45 12.38
C ALA A 217 13.98 -26.60 11.38
N LYS A 218 12.71 -26.54 11.85
CA LYS A 218 11.53 -26.60 10.99
C LYS A 218 11.46 -25.43 9.99
N VAL A 219 11.96 -24.27 10.36
CA VAL A 219 11.90 -23.05 9.56
C VAL A 219 13.22 -22.73 8.82
N GLN A 220 14.27 -23.47 9.09
CA GLN A 220 15.61 -23.18 8.57
C GLN A 220 15.67 -23.16 7.02
N ASN A 221 15.07 -24.15 6.37
CA ASN A 221 15.05 -24.22 4.90
C ASN A 221 14.26 -23.05 4.31
N HIS A 222 13.19 -22.63 4.96
CA HIS A 222 12.39 -21.46 4.55
C HIS A 222 13.17 -20.16 4.76
N PHE A 223 13.98 -20.07 5.83
CA PHE A 223 14.87 -18.93 6.05
C PHE A 223 15.95 -18.83 4.97
N ASN A 224 16.58 -19.94 4.60
CA ASN A 224 17.55 -19.97 3.51
C ASN A 224 16.91 -19.52 2.19
N ARG A 225 15.71 -20.00 1.88
CA ARG A 225 14.96 -19.55 0.71
C ARG A 225 14.63 -18.04 0.80
N TYR A 226 14.16 -17.56 1.94
CA TYR A 226 13.89 -16.13 2.15
C TYR A 226 15.12 -15.27 1.85
N LEU A 227 16.32 -15.70 2.28
CA LEU A 227 17.56 -14.99 1.97
C LEU A 227 17.84 -14.93 0.46
N LEU A 228 17.47 -15.96 -0.29
CA LEU A 228 17.65 -16.02 -1.76
C LEU A 228 16.63 -15.13 -2.50
N VAL A 229 15.36 -15.15 -2.09
CA VAL A 229 14.29 -14.38 -2.77
C VAL A 229 14.23 -12.90 -2.36
N GLY A 230 14.98 -12.50 -1.34
CA GLY A 230 15.16 -11.09 -0.96
C GLY A 230 13.93 -10.41 -0.38
N GLY A 231 12.94 -11.14 0.14
CA GLY A 231 11.76 -10.58 0.81
C GLY A 231 10.76 -9.84 -0.11
N PHE A 232 10.73 -10.15 -1.40
CA PHE A 232 9.71 -9.64 -2.32
C PHE A 232 8.51 -10.59 -2.37
N PRO A 233 7.26 -10.10 -2.14
CA PRO A 233 6.07 -10.96 -2.11
C PRO A 233 5.89 -11.84 -3.35
N GLU A 234 6.14 -11.30 -4.53
CA GLU A 234 6.03 -12.02 -5.80
C GLU A 234 6.99 -13.22 -5.88
N LEU A 235 8.24 -13.02 -5.45
CA LEU A 235 9.26 -14.07 -5.44
C LEU A 235 9.04 -15.08 -4.30
N ALA A 236 8.52 -14.62 -3.17
CA ALA A 236 8.18 -15.51 -2.05
C ALA A 236 7.10 -16.54 -2.43
N LEU A 237 6.14 -16.14 -3.28
CA LEU A 237 5.06 -17.01 -3.78
C LEU A 237 5.41 -17.79 -5.05
N ALA A 238 6.54 -17.50 -5.69
CA ALA A 238 6.97 -18.22 -6.88
C ALA A 238 7.32 -19.68 -6.57
N SER A 239 7.06 -20.58 -7.52
CA SER A 239 7.50 -21.99 -7.40
C SER A 239 9.02 -22.11 -7.33
N ASN A 240 9.51 -23.21 -6.76
CA ASN A 240 10.96 -23.49 -6.65
C ASN A 240 11.65 -23.60 -8.01
N ASP A 241 10.90 -23.89 -9.07
CA ASP A 241 11.42 -24.11 -10.43
C ASP A 241 12.03 -22.86 -11.08
N LEU A 242 11.78 -21.68 -10.51
CA LEU A 242 12.38 -20.41 -10.98
C LEU A 242 13.84 -20.21 -10.51
N PHE A 243 14.34 -21.08 -9.62
CA PHE A 243 15.67 -20.98 -9.01
C PHE A 243 16.53 -22.25 -9.21
N ALA A 244 16.05 -23.18 -10.04
CA ALA A 244 16.77 -24.40 -10.45
C ALA A 244 17.71 -24.14 -11.65
#